data_58923e8679e3556a584da06358eb48c3
#
_entry.id   58923e8679e3556a584da06358eb48c3
#
_cell.length_a   1.000
_cell.length_b   1.000
_cell.length_c   1.000
_cell.angle_alpha   90.00
_cell.angle_beta   90.00
_cell.angle_gamma   90.00
#
_symmetry.space_group_name_H-M   'P 1'
#
loop_
_entity.id
_entity.type
_entity.pdbx_description
1 polymer ?
#
loop_
_entity_poly.entity_id
_entity_poly.type
_entity_poly.pdbx_seq_one_letter_code
_entity_poly.pdbx_strand_id
1 'polypeptide(L)'
;MKKSFFCGVDVSKDKIDVCFLTSISSEKAKFETLPNNYDLIKVYFNSFKNDEILVVFEATSNYHLALQKALSDLNIRYNVTNPYKTSLFLKHLSTIKTDVNDSYGLAVYARTFKSEILPDKYNAEYLQIKSYNSTLNLLQKLNTQLKNFKQSQKLVKNSVVDEVIENLIKEIAKLQSMLQKLAFDLVKKTIPETEEIIKSNKGFGIDLALNLFPQLHFNRDKSEKQF
;
A
#
# COMPACT_ATOMS: atom_id res chain seq x y z
N MET A 1 1.20 2.60 -35.43
CA MET A 1 2.14 3.08 -34.37
C MET A 1 1.48 2.88 -33.05
N LYS A 2 2.17 2.28 -32.07
CA LYS A 2 1.68 2.22 -30.68
C LYS A 2 1.57 3.63 -30.12
N LYS A 3 0.45 3.95 -29.47
CA LYS A 3 0.29 5.23 -28.80
C LYS A 3 0.94 5.13 -27.42
N SER A 4 1.64 6.19 -27.00
CA SER A 4 2.22 6.29 -25.66
C SER A 4 1.33 7.18 -24.80
N PHE A 5 0.86 6.64 -23.68
CA PHE A 5 -0.01 7.32 -22.73
C PHE A 5 0.66 7.45 -21.37
N PHE A 6 0.39 8.57 -20.70
CA PHE A 6 0.73 8.81 -19.30
C PHE A 6 -0.57 8.98 -18.53
N CYS A 7 -0.81 8.10 -17.60
CA CYS A 7 -2.06 8.02 -16.86
C CYS A 7 -1.82 8.33 -15.39
N GLY A 8 -2.51 9.34 -14.88
CA GLY A 8 -2.58 9.61 -13.45
C GLY A 8 -3.92 9.15 -12.90
N VAL A 9 -3.91 8.51 -11.73
CA VAL A 9 -5.14 8.03 -11.08
C VAL A 9 -5.19 8.51 -9.65
N ASP A 10 -6.20 9.30 -9.33
CA ASP A 10 -6.58 9.57 -7.95
C ASP A 10 -7.54 8.49 -7.46
N VAL A 11 -7.20 7.88 -6.30
CA VAL A 11 -7.91 6.71 -5.78
C VAL A 11 -8.62 7.05 -4.49
N SER A 12 -9.93 6.87 -4.47
CA SER A 12 -10.76 6.94 -3.28
C SER A 12 -11.41 5.59 -2.96
N LYS A 13 -12.17 5.53 -1.88
CA LYS A 13 -12.86 4.31 -1.44
C LYS A 13 -13.80 3.76 -2.50
N ASP A 14 -14.63 4.62 -3.08
CA ASP A 14 -15.77 4.22 -3.91
C ASP A 14 -15.52 4.43 -5.41
N LYS A 15 -14.59 5.30 -5.76
CA LYS A 15 -14.26 5.67 -7.16
C LYS A 15 -12.77 5.88 -7.37
N ILE A 16 -12.38 5.84 -8.64
CA ILE A 16 -11.09 6.32 -9.12
C ILE A 16 -11.32 7.38 -10.20
N ASP A 17 -10.57 8.47 -10.14
CA ASP A 17 -10.56 9.54 -11.15
C ASP A 17 -9.28 9.41 -11.98
N VAL A 18 -9.44 9.24 -13.28
CA VAL A 18 -8.39 8.87 -14.19
C VAL A 18 -8.14 10.00 -15.19
N CYS A 19 -6.89 10.37 -15.38
CA CYS A 19 -6.48 11.34 -16.37
C CYS A 19 -5.44 10.73 -17.33
N PHE A 20 -5.68 10.85 -18.62
CA PHE A 20 -4.74 10.44 -19.68
C PHE A 20 -4.13 11.64 -20.37
N LEU A 21 -2.81 11.60 -20.51
CA LEU A 21 -2.03 12.48 -21.38
C LEU A 21 -1.31 11.64 -22.43
N THR A 22 -1.19 12.19 -23.64
CA THR A 22 -0.32 11.60 -24.65
C THR A 22 1.09 12.19 -24.58
N SER A 23 2.01 11.62 -25.34
CA SER A 23 3.36 12.18 -25.52
C SER A 23 3.35 13.54 -26.25
N ILE A 24 2.26 13.87 -26.93
CA ILE A 24 2.10 15.11 -27.69
C ILE A 24 1.49 16.18 -26.77
N SER A 25 2.27 17.22 -26.47
CA SER A 25 1.86 18.29 -25.53
C SER A 25 0.64 19.10 -25.96
N SER A 26 0.30 19.09 -27.27
CA SER A 26 -0.86 19.81 -27.83
C SER A 26 -2.18 19.05 -27.70
N GLU A 27 -2.16 17.76 -27.39
CA GLU A 27 -3.39 16.98 -27.20
C GLU A 27 -4.01 17.29 -25.82
N LYS A 28 -5.35 17.43 -25.81
CA LYS A 28 -6.11 17.68 -24.58
C LYS A 28 -6.08 16.46 -23.67
N ALA A 29 -5.99 16.70 -22.35
CA ALA A 29 -6.17 15.67 -21.34
C ALA A 29 -7.56 15.04 -21.45
N LYS A 30 -7.64 13.72 -21.26
CA LYS A 30 -8.91 12.99 -21.17
C LYS A 30 -9.12 12.58 -19.73
N PHE A 31 -10.32 12.79 -19.22
CA PHE A 31 -10.72 12.47 -17.85
C PHE A 31 -11.84 11.45 -17.86
N GLU A 32 -11.76 10.51 -16.96
CA GLU A 32 -12.75 9.44 -16.75
C GLU A 32 -12.88 9.19 -15.24
N THR A 33 -14.09 8.85 -14.80
CA THR A 33 -14.34 8.40 -13.43
C THR A 33 -14.91 6.99 -13.48
N LEU A 34 -14.35 6.09 -12.68
CA LEU A 34 -14.77 4.69 -12.62
C LEU A 34 -15.07 4.32 -11.16
N PRO A 35 -16.00 3.38 -10.92
CA PRO A 35 -16.12 2.75 -9.61
C PRO A 35 -14.79 2.06 -9.22
N ASN A 36 -14.39 2.15 -7.96
CA ASN A 36 -13.21 1.45 -7.45
C ASN A 36 -13.51 -0.03 -7.25
N ASN A 37 -13.67 -0.75 -8.36
CA ASN A 37 -13.98 -2.17 -8.42
C ASN A 37 -12.99 -2.86 -9.37
N TYR A 38 -12.39 -3.97 -8.92
CA TYR A 38 -11.37 -4.69 -9.65
C TYR A 38 -11.80 -5.09 -11.06
N ASP A 39 -12.99 -5.67 -11.22
CA ASP A 39 -13.44 -6.18 -12.52
C ASP A 39 -13.72 -5.04 -13.52
N LEU A 40 -14.35 -3.96 -13.07
CA LEU A 40 -14.62 -2.78 -13.89
C LEU A 40 -13.31 -2.07 -14.31
N ILE A 41 -12.38 -1.92 -13.38
CA ILE A 41 -11.05 -1.36 -13.66
C ILE A 41 -10.30 -2.24 -14.67
N LYS A 42 -10.34 -3.55 -14.50
CA LYS A 42 -9.68 -4.50 -15.40
C LYS A 42 -10.27 -4.45 -16.81
N VAL A 43 -11.60 -4.43 -16.95
CA VAL A 43 -12.28 -4.28 -18.24
C VAL A 43 -11.87 -2.96 -18.92
N TYR A 44 -11.89 -1.86 -18.16
CA TYR A 44 -11.52 -0.55 -18.69
C TYR A 44 -10.07 -0.50 -19.19
N PHE A 45 -9.11 -0.89 -18.37
CA PHE A 45 -7.69 -0.85 -18.73
C PHE A 45 -7.29 -1.91 -19.77
N ASN A 46 -8.08 -2.97 -19.96
CA ASN A 46 -7.82 -3.95 -21.03
C ASN A 46 -7.85 -3.34 -22.43
N SER A 47 -8.58 -2.23 -22.63
CA SER A 47 -8.58 -1.47 -23.90
C SER A 47 -7.21 -0.88 -24.26
N PHE A 48 -6.33 -0.69 -23.27
CA PHE A 48 -4.97 -0.13 -23.42
C PHE A 48 -3.86 -1.19 -23.41
N LYS A 49 -4.20 -2.48 -23.35
CA LYS A 49 -3.21 -3.58 -23.20
C LYS A 49 -2.16 -3.61 -24.32
N ASN A 50 -2.50 -3.14 -25.51
CA ASN A 50 -1.60 -3.11 -26.67
C ASN A 50 -0.88 -1.77 -26.85
N ASP A 51 -1.18 -0.78 -26.04
CA ASP A 51 -0.56 0.53 -26.06
C ASP A 51 0.64 0.59 -25.10
N GLU A 52 1.49 1.60 -25.28
CA GLU A 52 2.53 1.92 -24.32
C GLU A 52 1.94 2.88 -23.28
N ILE A 53 1.60 2.36 -22.09
CA ILE A 53 1.00 3.14 -21.03
C ILE A 53 1.82 3.03 -19.73
N LEU A 54 2.01 4.17 -19.04
CA LEU A 54 2.53 4.25 -17.69
C LEU A 54 1.46 4.84 -16.78
N VAL A 55 0.98 4.07 -15.83
CA VAL A 55 -0.03 4.48 -14.84
C VAL A 55 0.65 4.85 -13.53
N VAL A 56 0.37 6.05 -13.00
CA VAL A 56 0.90 6.52 -11.71
C VAL A 56 -0.25 6.86 -10.78
N PHE A 57 -0.18 6.38 -9.55
CA PHE A 57 -1.16 6.64 -8.50
C PHE A 57 -0.50 6.63 -7.13
N GLU A 58 -1.17 7.21 -6.13
CA GLU A 58 -0.68 7.23 -4.76
C GLU A 58 -1.24 6.06 -3.94
N ALA A 59 -0.47 5.64 -2.94
CA ALA A 59 -0.91 4.65 -1.97
C ALA A 59 -1.93 5.27 -1.00
N THR A 60 -3.22 5.13 -1.29
CA THR A 60 -4.31 5.61 -0.42
C THR A 60 -4.89 4.47 0.38
N SER A 61 -4.42 4.28 1.63
CA SER A 61 -4.81 3.13 2.46
C SER A 61 -4.65 1.80 1.70
N ASN A 62 -5.71 0.97 1.65
CA ASN A 62 -5.78 -0.26 0.82
C ASN A 62 -6.67 -0.09 -0.42
N TYR A 63 -7.21 1.12 -0.66
CA TYR A 63 -8.16 1.35 -1.76
C TYR A 63 -7.51 1.22 -3.14
N HIS A 64 -6.20 1.50 -3.27
CA HIS A 64 -5.44 1.36 -4.50
C HIS A 64 -5.17 -0.10 -4.91
N LEU A 65 -5.40 -1.08 -4.04
CA LEU A 65 -5.05 -2.49 -4.32
C LEU A 65 -5.85 -3.10 -5.46
N ALA A 66 -7.12 -2.69 -5.65
CA ALA A 66 -7.95 -3.14 -6.77
C ALA A 66 -7.34 -2.69 -8.12
N LEU A 67 -6.95 -1.42 -8.21
CA LEU A 67 -6.26 -0.87 -9.38
C LEU A 67 -4.91 -1.56 -9.61
N GLN A 68 -4.09 -1.66 -8.57
CA GLN A 68 -2.77 -2.29 -8.65
C GLN A 68 -2.84 -3.72 -9.16
N LYS A 69 -3.79 -4.52 -8.63
CA LYS A 69 -4.00 -5.90 -9.07
C LYS A 69 -4.47 -5.96 -10.53
N ALA A 70 -5.44 -5.15 -10.91
CA ALA A 70 -5.97 -5.13 -12.27
C ALA A 70 -4.89 -4.79 -13.31
N LEU A 71 -4.06 -3.76 -13.04
CA LEU A 71 -2.96 -3.36 -13.91
C LEU A 71 -1.88 -4.46 -14.01
N SER A 72 -1.57 -5.12 -12.89
CA SER A 72 -0.63 -6.23 -12.87
C SER A 72 -1.11 -7.42 -13.70
N ASP A 73 -2.38 -7.81 -13.55
CA ASP A 73 -2.97 -8.92 -14.30
C ASP A 73 -3.04 -8.65 -15.81
N LEU A 74 -3.05 -7.39 -16.21
CA LEU A 74 -3.01 -6.93 -17.61
C LEU A 74 -1.59 -6.70 -18.14
N ASN A 75 -0.55 -6.85 -17.30
CA ASN A 75 0.84 -6.50 -17.60
C ASN A 75 1.01 -5.04 -18.03
N ILE A 76 0.20 -4.14 -17.50
CA ILE A 76 0.31 -2.70 -17.69
C ILE A 76 1.33 -2.14 -16.70
N ARG A 77 2.26 -1.30 -17.21
CA ARG A 77 3.27 -0.65 -16.36
C ARG A 77 2.62 0.37 -15.44
N TYR A 78 2.89 0.25 -14.14
CA TYR A 78 2.40 1.20 -13.15
C TYR A 78 3.47 1.52 -12.09
N ASN A 79 3.27 2.63 -11.38
CA ASN A 79 4.04 2.99 -10.21
C ASN A 79 3.12 3.51 -9.12
N VAL A 80 3.30 2.95 -7.91
CA VAL A 80 2.65 3.42 -6.68
C VAL A 80 3.58 4.45 -6.05
N THR A 81 3.31 5.71 -6.29
CA THR A 81 4.20 6.79 -5.85
C THR A 81 4.01 7.15 -4.37
N ASN A 82 5.07 7.70 -3.79
CA ASN A 82 5.01 8.24 -2.43
C ASN A 82 4.28 9.59 -2.46
N PRO A 83 3.18 9.77 -1.69
CA PRO A 83 2.42 11.01 -1.62
C PRO A 83 3.27 12.25 -1.26
N TYR A 84 4.34 12.08 -0.49
CA TYR A 84 5.24 13.19 -0.17
C TYR A 84 5.99 13.70 -1.41
N LYS A 85 6.49 12.78 -2.25
CA LYS A 85 7.23 13.17 -3.48
C LYS A 85 6.32 13.86 -4.48
N THR A 86 5.11 13.32 -4.68
CA THR A 86 4.13 13.91 -5.60
C THR A 86 3.57 15.22 -5.09
N SER A 87 3.31 15.36 -3.78
CA SER A 87 2.80 16.61 -3.19
C SER A 87 3.72 17.80 -3.41
N LEU A 88 5.03 17.59 -3.36
CA LEU A 88 6.01 18.65 -3.66
C LEU A 88 5.91 19.09 -5.12
N PHE A 89 5.76 18.16 -6.05
CA PHE A 89 5.59 18.45 -7.47
C PHE A 89 4.23 19.11 -7.76
N LEU A 90 3.15 18.56 -7.20
CA LEU A 90 1.78 19.05 -7.40
C LEU A 90 1.56 20.47 -6.88
N LYS A 91 2.21 20.86 -5.79
CA LYS A 91 2.17 22.23 -5.27
C LYS A 91 2.66 23.27 -6.27
N HIS A 92 3.53 22.91 -7.19
CA HIS A 92 4.01 23.80 -8.25
C HIS A 92 3.07 23.86 -9.46
N LEU A 93 2.16 22.90 -9.63
CA LEU A 93 1.27 22.82 -10.80
C LEU A 93 -0.07 23.54 -10.59
N SER A 94 -0.59 23.58 -9.37
CA SER A 94 -1.91 24.16 -9.09
C SER A 94 -2.02 24.66 -7.66
N THR A 95 -2.67 25.83 -7.48
CA THR A 95 -3.06 26.37 -6.19
C THR A 95 -4.45 25.90 -5.74
N ILE A 96 -5.24 25.26 -6.64
CA ILE A 96 -6.59 24.80 -6.37
C ILE A 96 -6.60 23.28 -6.35
N LYS A 97 -6.92 22.70 -5.22
CA LYS A 97 -7.01 21.25 -5.03
C LYS A 97 -8.41 20.76 -5.40
N THR A 98 -8.49 19.93 -6.45
CA THR A 98 -9.69 19.16 -6.83
C THR A 98 -9.25 17.77 -7.31
N ASP A 99 -10.10 16.75 -7.18
CA ASP A 99 -9.83 15.37 -7.61
C ASP A 99 -9.37 15.29 -9.08
N VAL A 100 -9.96 16.13 -9.94
CA VAL A 100 -9.57 16.25 -11.35
C VAL A 100 -8.16 16.80 -11.49
N ASN A 101 -7.76 17.74 -10.64
CA ASN A 101 -6.41 18.29 -10.65
C ASN A 101 -5.38 17.30 -10.11
N ASP A 102 -5.75 16.47 -9.14
CA ASP A 102 -4.86 15.48 -8.54
C ASP A 102 -4.53 14.37 -9.56
N SER A 103 -5.51 13.81 -10.28
CA SER A 103 -5.26 12.83 -11.35
C SER A 103 -4.50 13.44 -12.54
N TYR A 104 -4.78 14.68 -12.91
CA TYR A 104 -4.03 15.40 -13.93
C TYR A 104 -2.57 15.61 -13.51
N GLY A 105 -2.36 16.06 -12.29
CA GLY A 105 -1.03 16.27 -11.74
C GLY A 105 -0.19 14.98 -11.74
N LEU A 106 -0.80 13.84 -11.37
CA LEU A 106 -0.15 12.53 -11.43
C LEU A 106 0.19 12.11 -12.86
N ALA A 107 -0.68 12.41 -13.85
CA ALA A 107 -0.40 12.15 -15.26
C ALA A 107 0.75 13.02 -15.79
N VAL A 108 0.81 14.29 -15.38
CA VAL A 108 1.94 15.19 -15.69
C VAL A 108 3.23 14.69 -15.05
N TYR A 109 3.16 14.24 -13.79
CA TYR A 109 4.29 13.62 -13.08
C TYR A 109 4.80 12.38 -13.85
N ALA A 110 3.90 11.48 -14.25
CA ALA A 110 4.24 10.30 -15.03
C ALA A 110 4.95 10.67 -16.35
N ARG A 111 4.47 11.71 -17.05
CA ARG A 111 5.07 12.18 -18.32
C ARG A 111 6.44 12.83 -18.11
N THR A 112 6.57 13.63 -17.06
CA THR A 112 7.79 14.38 -16.76
C THR A 112 8.94 13.45 -16.35
N PHE A 113 8.64 12.48 -15.47
CA PHE A 113 9.64 11.58 -14.87
C PHE A 113 9.64 10.17 -15.47
N LYS A 114 9.12 9.99 -16.69
CA LYS A 114 8.95 8.67 -17.34
C LYS A 114 10.21 7.80 -17.36
N SER A 115 11.39 8.42 -17.47
CA SER A 115 12.69 7.74 -17.50
C SER A 115 13.22 7.38 -16.13
N GLU A 116 12.71 8.02 -15.06
CA GLU A 116 13.16 7.83 -13.69
C GLU A 116 12.21 6.93 -12.90
N ILE A 117 10.95 6.82 -13.36
CA ILE A 117 9.93 6.01 -12.71
C ILE A 117 10.17 4.54 -13.05
N LEU A 118 10.54 3.75 -12.04
CA LEU A 118 10.59 2.30 -12.14
C LEU A 118 9.20 1.72 -11.90
N PRO A 119 8.74 0.79 -12.77
CA PRO A 119 7.48 0.10 -12.58
C PRO A 119 7.48 -0.73 -11.30
N ASP A 120 6.39 -0.68 -10.55
CA ASP A 120 6.16 -1.57 -9.42
C ASP A 120 5.67 -2.94 -9.88
N LYS A 121 5.81 -3.91 -8.99
CA LYS A 121 5.32 -5.28 -9.18
C LYS A 121 4.28 -5.57 -8.09
N TYR A 122 3.17 -6.20 -8.48
CA TYR A 122 2.21 -6.74 -7.53
C TYR A 122 2.78 -8.02 -6.91
N ASN A 123 2.80 -8.08 -5.59
CA ASN A 123 3.20 -9.29 -4.89
C ASN A 123 2.19 -9.62 -3.78
N ALA A 124 1.45 -10.70 -3.97
CA ALA A 124 0.38 -11.11 -3.07
C ALA A 124 0.91 -11.52 -1.69
N GLU A 125 2.04 -12.23 -1.63
CA GLU A 125 2.67 -12.67 -0.38
C GLU A 125 3.13 -11.45 0.44
N TYR A 126 3.78 -10.48 -0.20
CA TYR A 126 4.18 -9.24 0.46
C TYR A 126 3.00 -8.48 1.05
N LEU A 127 1.91 -8.34 0.29
CA LEU A 127 0.70 -7.66 0.76
C LEU A 127 0.04 -8.43 1.91
N GLN A 128 0.07 -9.76 1.89
CA GLN A 128 -0.44 -10.59 2.97
C GLN A 128 0.40 -10.44 4.24
N ILE A 129 1.73 -10.45 4.15
CA ILE A 129 2.63 -10.20 5.28
C ILE A 129 2.39 -8.80 5.85
N LYS A 130 2.27 -7.79 4.98
CA LYS A 130 1.97 -6.41 5.38
C LYS A 130 0.62 -6.30 6.10
N SER A 131 -0.39 -7.05 5.66
CA SER A 131 -1.69 -7.12 6.34
C SER A 131 -1.58 -7.73 7.73
N TYR A 132 -0.84 -8.84 7.90
CA TYR A 132 -0.58 -9.43 9.22
C TYR A 132 0.11 -8.43 10.15
N ASN A 133 1.16 -7.75 9.69
CA ASN A 133 1.89 -6.77 10.48
C ASN A 133 1.01 -5.58 10.89
N SER A 134 0.17 -5.08 9.98
CA SER A 134 -0.77 -4.00 10.29
C SER A 134 -1.77 -4.43 11.36
N THR A 135 -2.27 -5.66 11.29
CA THR A 135 -3.21 -6.22 12.27
C THR A 135 -2.53 -6.44 13.63
N LEU A 136 -1.29 -6.97 13.66
CA LEU A 136 -0.51 -7.12 14.89
C LEU A 136 -0.27 -5.77 15.57
N ASN A 137 0.09 -4.74 14.80
CA ASN A 137 0.28 -3.39 15.32
C ASN A 137 -1.03 -2.78 15.88
N LEU A 138 -2.17 -3.06 15.23
CA LEU A 138 -3.48 -2.64 15.74
C LEU A 138 -3.80 -3.33 17.07
N LEU A 139 -3.64 -4.65 17.16
CA LEU A 139 -3.86 -5.42 18.37
C LEU A 139 -2.95 -4.97 19.53
N GLN A 140 -1.69 -4.63 19.22
CA GLN A 140 -0.75 -4.07 20.21
C GLN A 140 -1.23 -2.72 20.76
N LYS A 141 -1.72 -1.83 19.90
CA LYS A 141 -2.28 -0.53 20.31
C LYS A 141 -3.51 -0.73 21.19
N LEU A 142 -4.44 -1.61 20.79
CA LEU A 142 -5.64 -1.92 21.56
C LEU A 142 -5.29 -2.51 22.95
N ASN A 143 -4.34 -3.44 23.01
CA ASN A 143 -3.85 -4.01 24.26
C ASN A 143 -3.31 -2.93 25.19
N THR A 144 -2.51 -2.01 24.68
CA THR A 144 -1.97 -0.88 25.44
C THR A 144 -3.08 0.04 25.96
N GLN A 145 -4.04 0.37 25.11
CA GLN A 145 -5.20 1.21 25.48
C GLN A 145 -6.03 0.55 26.59
N LEU A 146 -6.32 -0.76 26.47
CA LEU A 146 -7.08 -1.50 27.51
C LEU A 146 -6.32 -1.53 28.84
N LYS A 147 -5.01 -1.77 28.83
CA LYS A 147 -4.17 -1.75 30.04
C LYS A 147 -4.18 -0.36 30.72
N ASN A 148 -4.04 0.70 29.93
CA ASN A 148 -4.08 2.07 30.44
C ASN A 148 -5.47 2.42 30.99
N PHE A 149 -6.54 2.02 30.29
CA PHE A 149 -7.91 2.21 30.75
C PHE A 149 -8.15 1.48 32.07
N LYS A 150 -7.76 0.18 32.18
CA LYS A 150 -7.83 -0.57 33.42
C LYS A 150 -7.11 0.15 34.58
N GLN A 151 -5.91 0.68 34.30
CA GLN A 151 -5.15 1.40 35.30
C GLN A 151 -5.87 2.68 35.79
N SER A 152 -6.54 3.40 34.89
CA SER A 152 -7.31 4.60 35.24
C SER A 152 -8.56 4.29 36.09
N GLN A 153 -9.12 3.07 35.96
CA GLN A 153 -10.33 2.65 36.68
C GLN A 153 -10.05 2.09 38.11
N LYS A 154 -8.80 1.98 38.53
CA LYS A 154 -8.44 1.36 39.81
C LYS A 154 -9.17 1.93 41.04
N LEU A 155 -9.50 3.21 41.04
CA LEU A 155 -10.21 3.89 42.11
C LEU A 155 -11.74 3.66 42.06
N VAL A 156 -12.28 3.28 40.91
CA VAL A 156 -13.72 3.06 40.74
C VAL A 156 -14.20 1.74 41.30
N LYS A 157 -13.28 0.76 41.46
CA LYS A 157 -13.52 -0.57 42.06
C LYS A 157 -14.72 -1.32 41.46
N ASN A 158 -14.85 -1.32 40.12
CA ASN A 158 -15.89 -2.08 39.43
C ASN A 158 -15.35 -3.44 38.96
N SER A 159 -15.58 -4.50 39.73
CA SER A 159 -15.06 -5.85 39.47
C SER A 159 -15.54 -6.42 38.12
N VAL A 160 -16.76 -6.11 37.68
CA VAL A 160 -17.30 -6.61 36.41
C VAL A 160 -16.56 -5.98 35.22
N VAL A 161 -16.31 -4.66 35.29
CA VAL A 161 -15.55 -3.96 34.23
C VAL A 161 -14.11 -4.46 34.20
N ASP A 162 -13.49 -4.68 35.36
CA ASP A 162 -12.12 -5.21 35.46
C ASP A 162 -12.02 -6.61 34.83
N GLU A 163 -12.99 -7.49 35.13
CA GLU A 163 -13.04 -8.85 34.55
C GLU A 163 -13.19 -8.82 33.00
N VAL A 164 -14.09 -7.98 32.49
CA VAL A 164 -14.28 -7.83 31.04
C VAL A 164 -13.00 -7.36 30.37
N ILE A 165 -12.32 -6.35 30.92
CA ILE A 165 -11.07 -5.82 30.37
C ILE A 165 -9.96 -6.89 30.42
N GLU A 166 -9.85 -7.66 31.51
CA GLU A 166 -8.87 -8.74 31.60
C GLU A 166 -9.10 -9.83 30.56
N ASN A 167 -10.36 -10.21 30.34
CA ASN A 167 -10.71 -11.21 29.34
C ASN A 167 -10.38 -10.71 27.92
N LEU A 168 -10.66 -9.43 27.60
CA LEU A 168 -10.28 -8.82 26.33
C LEU A 168 -8.76 -8.82 26.14
N ILE A 169 -7.99 -8.45 27.16
CA ILE A 169 -6.52 -8.46 27.12
C ILE A 169 -5.99 -9.88 26.84
N LYS A 170 -6.55 -10.90 27.50
CA LYS A 170 -6.17 -12.32 27.29
C LYS A 170 -6.46 -12.77 25.84
N GLU A 171 -7.66 -12.45 25.32
CA GLU A 171 -8.02 -12.83 23.96
C GLU A 171 -7.17 -12.09 22.91
N ILE A 172 -6.86 -10.82 23.11
CA ILE A 172 -5.94 -10.07 22.24
C ILE A 172 -4.57 -10.73 22.23
N ALA A 173 -4.02 -11.11 23.39
CA ALA A 173 -2.71 -11.77 23.47
C ALA A 173 -2.69 -13.10 22.71
N LYS A 174 -3.77 -13.89 22.82
CA LYS A 174 -3.93 -15.15 22.08
C LYS A 174 -3.99 -14.93 20.58
N LEU A 175 -4.77 -13.95 20.11
CA LEU A 175 -4.86 -13.58 18.70
C LEU A 175 -3.53 -13.06 18.17
N GLN A 176 -2.79 -12.26 18.93
CA GLN A 176 -1.45 -11.80 18.56
C GLN A 176 -0.50 -12.98 18.34
N SER A 177 -0.45 -13.92 19.29
CA SER A 177 0.41 -15.10 19.18
C SER A 177 0.07 -15.95 17.94
N MET A 178 -1.22 -16.16 17.65
CA MET A 178 -1.68 -16.90 16.48
C MET A 178 -1.27 -16.19 15.18
N LEU A 179 -1.54 -14.91 15.06
CA LEU A 179 -1.22 -14.12 13.87
C LEU A 179 0.29 -14.01 13.65
N GLN A 180 1.07 -13.83 14.73
CA GLN A 180 2.53 -13.77 14.66
C GLN A 180 3.10 -15.08 14.10
N LYS A 181 2.57 -16.22 14.55
CA LYS A 181 2.96 -17.54 14.02
C LYS A 181 2.65 -17.66 12.51
N LEU A 182 1.41 -17.34 12.11
CA LEU A 182 0.98 -17.41 10.70
C LEU A 182 1.82 -16.47 9.81
N ALA A 183 2.07 -15.25 10.27
CA ALA A 183 2.91 -14.28 9.57
C ALA A 183 4.34 -14.79 9.43
N PHE A 184 4.90 -15.37 10.49
CA PHE A 184 6.27 -15.89 10.50
C PHE A 184 6.41 -17.12 9.58
N ASP A 185 5.43 -18.02 9.59
CA ASP A 185 5.41 -19.19 8.69
C ASP A 185 5.35 -18.74 7.22
N LEU A 186 4.58 -17.69 6.90
CA LEU A 186 4.55 -17.12 5.57
C LEU A 186 5.89 -16.47 5.19
N VAL A 187 6.52 -15.71 6.10
CA VAL A 187 7.84 -15.11 5.84
C VAL A 187 8.90 -16.20 5.59
N LYS A 188 8.92 -17.27 6.38
CA LYS A 188 9.85 -18.41 6.15
C LYS A 188 9.63 -19.08 4.81
N LYS A 189 8.37 -19.26 4.40
CA LYS A 189 8.05 -19.82 3.09
C LYS A 189 8.54 -18.95 1.95
N THR A 190 8.47 -17.63 2.11
CA THR A 190 8.85 -16.65 1.08
C THR A 190 10.35 -16.35 1.07
N ILE A 191 10.97 -16.37 2.25
CA ILE A 191 12.39 -16.08 2.49
C ILE A 191 12.96 -17.23 3.32
N PRO A 192 13.40 -18.33 2.69
CA PRO A 192 13.85 -19.55 3.39
C PRO A 192 15.00 -19.31 4.38
N GLU A 193 15.86 -18.33 4.12
CA GLU A 193 17.01 -17.99 4.95
C GLU A 193 16.64 -17.31 6.28
N THR A 194 15.36 -16.98 6.49
CA THR A 194 14.87 -16.22 7.66
C THR A 194 15.30 -16.84 9.00
N GLU A 195 15.21 -18.16 9.15
CA GLU A 195 15.56 -18.82 10.41
C GLU A 195 17.08 -18.80 10.67
N GLU A 196 17.88 -18.96 9.63
CA GLU A 196 19.34 -18.89 9.72
C GLU A 196 19.79 -17.48 10.11
N ILE A 197 19.23 -16.45 9.48
CA ILE A 197 19.54 -15.05 9.77
C ILE A 197 19.20 -14.71 11.23
N ILE A 198 18.05 -15.18 11.74
CA ILE A 198 17.66 -14.95 13.15
C ILE A 198 18.62 -15.67 14.10
N LYS A 199 18.98 -16.92 13.82
CA LYS A 199 19.86 -17.72 14.69
C LYS A 199 21.30 -17.18 14.72
N SER A 200 21.80 -16.69 13.59
CA SER A 200 23.19 -16.19 13.47
C SER A 200 23.38 -14.78 14.03
N ASN A 201 22.31 -14.01 14.22
CA ASN A 201 22.40 -12.60 14.63
C ASN A 201 21.71 -12.37 15.96
N LYS A 202 22.50 -12.16 17.04
CA LYS A 202 21.94 -11.81 18.36
C LYS A 202 21.14 -10.50 18.27
N GLY A 203 19.92 -10.53 18.80
CA GLY A 203 18.99 -9.38 18.77
C GLY A 203 18.01 -9.37 17.60
N PHE A 204 18.17 -10.26 16.64
CA PHE A 204 17.17 -10.45 15.60
C PHE A 204 16.07 -11.37 16.10
N GLY A 205 14.87 -10.83 16.25
CA GLY A 205 13.69 -11.56 16.67
C GLY A 205 12.64 -11.68 15.57
N ILE A 206 11.54 -12.37 15.88
CA ILE A 206 10.42 -12.55 14.96
C ILE A 206 9.87 -11.20 14.49
N ASP A 207 9.74 -10.21 15.38
CA ASP A 207 9.19 -8.89 15.03
C ASP A 207 10.05 -8.17 13.98
N LEU A 208 11.38 -8.28 14.08
CA LEU A 208 12.29 -7.75 13.08
C LEU A 208 12.14 -8.50 11.74
N ALA A 209 12.07 -9.83 11.81
CA ALA A 209 11.88 -10.65 10.62
C ALA A 209 10.56 -10.32 9.89
N LEU A 210 9.48 -10.11 10.63
CA LEU A 210 8.18 -9.76 10.06
C LEU A 210 8.16 -8.38 9.41
N ASN A 211 8.88 -7.42 9.96
CA ASN A 211 8.84 -6.03 9.50
C ASN A 211 9.93 -5.71 8.47
N LEU A 212 11.15 -6.17 8.66
CA LEU A 212 12.30 -5.78 7.85
C LEU A 212 12.55 -6.71 6.66
N PHE A 213 12.53 -8.04 6.88
CA PHE A 213 12.93 -8.98 5.84
C PHE A 213 12.05 -8.93 4.59
N PRO A 214 10.70 -8.84 4.70
CA PRO A 214 9.87 -8.68 3.51
C PRO A 214 10.17 -7.39 2.75
N GLN A 215 10.42 -6.29 3.46
CA GLN A 215 10.75 -5.02 2.82
C GLN A 215 12.05 -5.12 2.02
N LEU A 216 13.10 -5.69 2.60
CA LEU A 216 14.38 -5.88 1.93
C LEU A 216 14.27 -6.87 0.76
N HIS A 217 13.60 -8.00 0.96
CA HIS A 217 13.45 -9.04 -0.05
C HIS A 217 12.70 -8.57 -1.29
N PHE A 218 11.52 -7.95 -1.09
CA PHE A 218 10.66 -7.54 -2.21
C PHE A 218 11.06 -6.20 -2.85
N ASN A 219 11.94 -5.44 -2.22
CA ASN A 219 12.43 -4.17 -2.74
C ASN A 219 13.94 -4.16 -3.01
N ARG A 220 14.60 -5.31 -3.02
CA ARG A 220 16.05 -5.43 -3.22
C ARG A 220 16.57 -4.77 -4.52
N ASP A 221 15.70 -4.67 -5.54
CA ASP A 221 16.04 -4.06 -6.82
C ASP A 221 15.84 -2.53 -6.81
N LYS A 222 15.34 -1.96 -5.71
CA LYS A 222 15.14 -0.52 -5.55
C LYS A 222 16.37 0.11 -4.90
N SER A 223 16.79 1.27 -5.41
CA SER A 223 17.84 2.07 -4.76
C SER A 223 17.32 2.72 -3.46
N GLU A 224 18.23 3.16 -2.57
CA GLU A 224 17.88 3.88 -1.33
C GLU A 224 16.94 5.07 -1.54
N LYS A 225 17.02 5.72 -2.70
CA LYS A 225 16.13 6.83 -3.06
C LYS A 225 14.70 6.41 -3.43
N GLN A 226 14.46 5.10 -3.57
CA GLN A 226 13.17 4.52 -3.99
C GLN A 226 12.47 3.77 -2.86
N PHE A 227 13.14 3.59 -1.71
CA PHE A 227 12.56 3.08 -0.46
C PHE A 227 11.60 4.08 0.20
#